data_0df80b49724b3238c30d3c40f70f7f90
#
_entry.id   0df80b49724b3238c30d3c40f70f7f90
#
_cell.length_a   1.000
_cell.length_b   1.000
_cell.length_c   1.000
_cell.angle_alpha   90.00
_cell.angle_beta   90.00
_cell.angle_gamma   90.00
#
_symmetry.space_group_name_H-M   'P 1'
#
loop_
_entity.id
_entity.type
_entity.pdbx_description
1 polymer ?
#
loop_
_entity_poly.entity_id
_entity_poly.type
_entity_poly.pdbx_seq_one_letter_code
_entity_poly.pdbx_strand_id
1 'polypeptide(L)' 'MKARVSWHQDVSFVAESGSGHAMVVDGAPEHGGRNIGPRPMELILMGL' A
#
# COMPACT_ATOMS: atom_id res chain seq x y z
N MET A 1 17.79 3.34 5.68
CA MET A 1 16.31 3.21 5.68
C MET A 1 15.92 2.12 4.70
N LYS A 2 15.02 1.24 5.09
CA LYS A 2 14.57 0.12 4.25
C LYS A 2 13.06 0.03 4.22
N ALA A 3 12.55 -0.49 3.12
CA ALA A 3 11.11 -0.72 2.96
C ALA A 3 10.92 -1.96 2.10
N ARG A 4 9.80 -2.63 2.29
CA ARG A 4 9.45 -3.82 1.51
C ARG A 4 7.99 -3.68 1.08
N VAL A 5 7.73 -4.03 -0.18
CA VAL A 5 6.37 -4.09 -0.70
C VAL A 5 6.16 -5.50 -1.21
N SER A 6 5.15 -6.18 -0.66
CA SER A 6 4.84 -7.57 -1.03
C SER A 6 3.44 -7.64 -1.61
N TRP A 7 3.30 -8.36 -2.72
CA TRP A 7 2.00 -8.56 -3.34
C TRP A 7 1.12 -9.43 -2.44
N HIS A 8 -0.13 -9.01 -2.23
CA HIS A 8 -1.06 -9.75 -1.39
C HIS A 8 -2.09 -10.50 -2.24
N GLN A 9 -2.97 -9.76 -2.91
CA GLN A 9 -3.89 -10.36 -3.86
C GLN A 9 -4.49 -9.26 -4.75
N ASP A 10 -4.86 -9.64 -5.97
CA ASP A 10 -5.36 -8.69 -6.96
C ASP A 10 -4.39 -7.52 -7.11
N VAL A 11 -4.80 -6.31 -6.79
CA VAL A 11 -3.91 -5.14 -6.82
C VAL A 11 -3.58 -4.65 -5.42
N SER A 12 -3.68 -5.53 -4.43
CA SER A 12 -3.37 -5.21 -3.04
C SER A 12 -1.93 -5.60 -2.71
N PHE A 13 -1.26 -4.76 -1.93
CA PHE A 13 0.11 -5.00 -1.49
C PHE A 13 0.23 -4.73 0.00
N VAL A 14 1.19 -5.39 0.64
CA VAL A 14 1.56 -5.08 2.02
C VAL A 14 2.86 -4.32 1.97
N ALA A 15 2.85 -3.09 2.47
CA ALA A 15 4.03 -2.24 2.52
C ALA A 15 4.59 -2.27 3.94
N GLU A 16 5.87 -2.55 4.06
CA GLU A 16 6.55 -2.63 5.35
C GLU A 16 7.68 -1.63 5.41
N SER A 17 7.81 -0.95 6.53
CA SER A 17 8.87 0.02 6.75
C SER A 17 10.02 -0.63 7.51
N GLY A 18 11.22 -0.07 7.39
CA GLY A 18 12.36 -0.53 8.14
C GLY A 18 12.23 -0.33 9.64
N SER A 19 11.25 0.47 10.07
CA SER A 19 10.99 0.71 11.48
C SER A 19 10.06 -0.34 12.09
N GLY A 20 9.66 -1.36 11.33
CA GLY A 20 8.86 -2.46 11.85
C GLY A 20 7.36 -2.27 11.75
N HIS A 21 6.90 -1.37 10.91
CA HIS A 21 5.48 -1.13 10.71
C HIS A 21 5.05 -1.61 9.32
N ALA A 22 3.82 -2.07 9.22
CA ALA A 22 3.27 -2.55 7.96
C ALA A 22 1.88 -1.98 7.74
N MET A 23 1.50 -1.84 6.47
CA MET A 23 0.17 -1.37 6.12
C MET A 23 -0.24 -1.97 4.78
N VAL A 24 -1.54 -2.03 4.55
CA VAL A 24 -2.09 -2.52 3.29
C VAL A 24 -2.24 -1.36 2.32
N VAL A 25 -1.78 -1.56 1.09
CA VAL A 25 -1.93 -0.59 0.01
C VAL A 25 -2.79 -1.25 -1.05
N ASP A 26 -3.79 -0.55 -1.54
CA ASP A 26 -4.72 -1.12 -2.51
C ASP A 26 -5.04 -0.12 -3.60
N GLY A 27 -5.65 -0.61 -4.66
CA GLY A 27 -6.10 0.22 -5.76
C GLY A 27 -7.56 0.59 -5.63
N ALA A 28 -8.00 1.49 -6.49
CA ALA A 28 -9.41 1.87 -6.53
C ALA A 28 -10.25 0.72 -7.09
N PRO A 29 -11.52 0.60 -6.68
CA PRO A 29 -12.39 -0.49 -7.16
C PRO A 29 -12.50 -0.53 -8.69
N GLU A 30 -12.50 0.61 -9.35
CA GLU A 30 -12.58 0.66 -10.81
C GLU A 30 -11.33 0.14 -11.50
N HIS A 31 -10.24 -0.08 -10.76
CA HIS A 31 -9.00 -0.64 -11.27
C HIS A 31 -8.75 -2.04 -10.73
N GLY A 32 -9.78 -2.69 -10.20
CA GLY A 32 -9.67 -4.05 -9.69
C GLY A 32 -9.31 -4.13 -8.22
N GLY A 33 -9.19 -3.01 -7.53
CA GLY A 33 -8.90 -3.01 -6.11
C GLY A 33 -10.15 -3.20 -5.26
N ARG A 34 -9.95 -3.41 -3.97
CA ARG A 34 -11.04 -3.61 -3.02
C ARG A 34 -11.18 -2.46 -2.04
N ASN A 35 -10.39 -1.43 -2.24
CA ASN A 35 -10.44 -0.21 -1.40
C ASN A 35 -10.26 -0.53 0.09
N ILE A 36 -9.38 -1.48 0.39
CA ILE A 36 -9.10 -1.88 1.78
C ILE A 36 -7.88 -1.17 2.34
N GLY A 37 -7.27 -0.31 1.56
CA GLY A 37 -6.12 0.47 2.00
C GLY A 37 -5.92 1.68 1.09
N PRO A 38 -5.05 2.61 1.49
CA PRO A 38 -4.80 3.79 0.67
C PRO A 38 -4.06 3.43 -0.61
N ARG A 39 -4.19 4.27 -1.61
CA ARG A 39 -3.47 4.11 -2.87
C ARG A 39 -2.03 4.57 -2.70
N PRO A 40 -1.08 4.00 -3.47
CA PRO A 40 0.34 4.40 -3.33
C PRO A 40 0.57 5.90 -3.45
N MET A 41 -0.09 6.56 -4.39
CA MET A 41 0.09 8.00 -4.55
C MET A 41 -0.46 8.78 -3.35
N GLU A 42 -1.50 8.26 -2.71
CA GLU A 42 -2.02 8.89 -1.50
C GLU A 42 -1.00 8.82 -0.36
N LEU A 43 -0.23 7.73 -0.31
CA LEU A 43 0.81 7.58 0.71
C LEU A 43 1.92 8.62 0.55
N ILE A 44 2.27 8.94 -0.69
CA ILE A 44 3.27 9.98 -0.94
C ILE A 44 2.76 11.32 -0.42
N LEU A 45 1.50 11.63 -0.70
CA LEU A 45 0.90 12.87 -0.24
C LEU A 45 0.81 12.91 1.29
N MET A 46 0.42 11.80 1.91
CA MET A 46 0.30 11.72 3.36
C MET A 46 1.65 11.79 4.06
N GLY A 47 2.71 11.36 3.40
CA GLY A 47 4.05 11.36 3.96
C GLY A 47 4.73 12.72 3.93
N LEU A 48 4.15 13.70 3.27
CA LEU A 48 4.71 15.04 3.25
C LEU A 48 4.35 15.78 4.53
#